data_bf0d62f2565f492c715fbfe7f5aa0b8c
#
_entry.id   bf0d62f2565f492c715fbfe7f5aa0b8c
#
_cell.length_a   1.000
_cell.length_b   1.000
_cell.length_c   1.000
_cell.angle_alpha   90.00
_cell.angle_beta   90.00
_cell.angle_gamma   90.00
#
_symmetry.space_group_name_H-M   'P 1'
#
loop_
_entity.id
_entity.type
_entity.pdbx_description
1 polymer ?
#
loop_
_entity_poly.entity_id
_entity_poly.type
_entity_poly.pdbx_seq_one_letter_code
_entity_poly.pdbx_strand_id
1 'polypeptide(L)'
;MSSASTLITNIGELSTQDYSVDAPVLKNAAMVFEGERISWIGPAGNAPAADEVVDAGGRAGLPGWVDSHTHLVFAGDRSAEFEARMAGQAYEAGGIAVTTEATRAASDYDLTRMLLARAAEAAAGGTTYLETKTGYGLSVEEERRHARIASTVADAVTFLGAHLVPDGADADEYTDLVCTDMLAAVRPYVQWADVFCEKGAFTEEQSRRVLQAARDAGLGLRVHGNQLGPGAGVQLAVEFGAASVDHVNHLSDDDVAALADSWSGWDSGAGVPGTVATCLPACDLSTRAPLAPARQLLDAGVQVALASNCNPGTSFTSSMAFCVGTAVLQMGLTVQEAVRAATYGGALALRVHTGADRDGARAVGSLAVGHRADLQLLNAPSAAHLAYRPGMPLTGMVFRAGVQVPVRR
;
A
#
# COMPACT_ATOMS: atom_id res chain seq x y z
N MET A 1 -2.21 21.59 -27.43
CA MET A 1 -0.75 21.63 -27.48
C MET A 1 -0.31 20.19 -27.24
N SER A 2 0.62 19.64 -28.06
CA SER A 2 1.20 18.32 -27.79
C SER A 2 1.92 18.40 -26.44
N SER A 3 1.68 17.44 -25.55
CA SER A 3 2.46 17.34 -24.31
C SER A 3 3.91 17.01 -24.65
N ALA A 4 4.88 17.63 -23.98
CA ALA A 4 6.28 17.30 -24.14
C ALA A 4 6.51 15.80 -23.92
N SER A 5 7.36 15.20 -24.76
CA SER A 5 7.73 13.79 -24.68
C SER A 5 9.12 13.62 -24.06
N THR A 6 9.27 12.60 -23.20
CA THR A 6 10.55 12.27 -22.55
C THR A 6 10.92 10.82 -22.84
N LEU A 7 12.07 10.63 -23.47
CA LEU A 7 12.69 9.32 -23.68
C LEU A 7 13.61 8.97 -22.50
N ILE A 8 13.33 7.86 -21.84
CA ILE A 8 14.25 7.23 -20.88
C ILE A 8 14.97 6.11 -21.66
N THR A 9 16.26 6.27 -21.89
CA THR A 9 17.08 5.33 -22.69
C THR A 9 18.15 4.64 -21.84
N ASN A 10 18.82 3.64 -22.43
CA ASN A 10 19.91 2.89 -21.78
C ASN A 10 19.51 2.28 -20.42
N ILE A 11 18.28 1.73 -20.35
CA ILE A 11 17.81 0.96 -19.18
C ILE A 11 18.39 -0.45 -19.31
N GLY A 12 19.29 -0.82 -18.38
CA GLY A 12 19.99 -2.12 -18.44
C GLY A 12 19.04 -3.30 -18.27
N GLU A 13 18.13 -3.21 -17.31
CA GLU A 13 17.05 -4.17 -17.02
C GLU A 13 15.78 -3.39 -16.73
N LEU A 14 14.71 -3.62 -17.48
CA LEU A 14 13.40 -3.03 -17.22
C LEU A 14 12.42 -4.14 -16.83
N SER A 15 12.01 -4.17 -15.56
CA SER A 15 10.97 -5.06 -15.07
C SER A 15 9.62 -4.35 -15.17
N THR A 16 8.83 -4.68 -16.18
CA THR A 16 7.59 -3.96 -16.48
C THR A 16 6.44 -4.31 -15.55
N GLN A 17 6.47 -5.51 -14.95
CA GLN A 17 5.35 -6.10 -14.22
C GLN A 17 4.05 -6.21 -15.05
N ASP A 18 4.18 -6.12 -16.36
CA ASP A 18 3.12 -6.39 -17.32
C ASP A 18 3.20 -7.87 -17.78
N TYR A 19 2.31 -8.69 -17.24
CA TYR A 19 2.23 -10.12 -17.54
C TYR A 19 1.24 -10.43 -18.68
N SER A 20 0.72 -9.41 -19.33
CA SER A 20 -0.01 -9.57 -20.60
C SER A 20 0.93 -9.83 -21.79
N VAL A 21 2.25 -9.66 -21.59
CA VAL A 21 3.30 -9.89 -22.57
C VAL A 21 4.19 -11.08 -22.17
N ASP A 22 4.77 -11.77 -23.16
CA ASP A 22 5.60 -12.98 -22.94
C ASP A 22 6.88 -12.70 -22.13
N ALA A 23 7.39 -11.46 -22.13
CA ALA A 23 8.63 -11.09 -21.49
C ALA A 23 8.45 -9.84 -20.61
N PRO A 24 8.02 -9.99 -19.34
CA PRO A 24 7.84 -8.86 -18.44
C PRO A 24 9.16 -8.20 -17.97
N VAL A 25 10.31 -8.79 -18.31
CA VAL A 25 11.66 -8.24 -18.06
C VAL A 25 12.40 -8.05 -19.37
N LEU A 26 12.71 -6.80 -19.71
CA LEU A 26 13.44 -6.44 -20.91
C LEU A 26 14.89 -6.07 -20.58
N LYS A 27 15.83 -6.38 -21.47
CA LYS A 27 17.23 -5.96 -21.40
C LYS A 27 17.52 -4.88 -22.44
N ASN A 28 18.41 -3.96 -22.11
CA ASN A 28 18.78 -2.83 -23.00
C ASN A 28 17.54 -2.11 -23.54
N ALA A 29 16.66 -1.75 -22.62
CA ALA A 29 15.36 -1.19 -22.93
C ALA A 29 15.37 0.35 -22.95
N ALA A 30 14.32 0.89 -23.54
CA ALA A 30 13.94 2.29 -23.43
C ALA A 30 12.43 2.42 -23.31
N MET A 31 11.95 3.58 -22.85
CA MET A 31 10.53 3.93 -22.82
C MET A 31 10.33 5.42 -23.07
N VAL A 32 9.15 5.78 -23.57
CA VAL A 32 8.77 7.16 -23.84
C VAL A 32 7.53 7.51 -23.01
N PHE A 33 7.59 8.67 -22.37
CA PHE A 33 6.45 9.31 -21.74
C PHE A 33 5.91 10.43 -22.64
N GLU A 34 4.61 10.54 -22.77
CA GLU A 34 3.89 11.69 -23.32
C GLU A 34 2.97 12.27 -22.25
N GLY A 35 3.38 13.37 -21.62
CA GLY A 35 2.74 13.89 -20.44
C GLY A 35 2.75 12.84 -19.32
N GLU A 36 1.57 12.51 -18.81
CA GLU A 36 1.43 11.59 -17.67
C GLU A 36 1.41 10.11 -18.04
N ARG A 37 1.56 9.75 -19.33
CA ARG A 37 1.41 8.36 -19.75
C ARG A 37 2.64 7.79 -20.44
N ILE A 38 2.76 6.49 -20.38
CA ILE A 38 3.70 5.72 -21.19
C ILE A 38 3.13 5.61 -22.61
N SER A 39 3.85 6.11 -23.60
CA SER A 39 3.45 6.04 -25.01
C SER A 39 4.18 4.93 -25.78
N TRP A 40 5.37 4.51 -25.31
CA TRP A 40 6.13 3.45 -25.94
C TRP A 40 7.08 2.75 -24.97
N ILE A 41 7.29 1.45 -25.14
CA ILE A 41 8.29 0.62 -24.44
C ILE A 41 8.87 -0.38 -25.45
N GLY A 42 10.19 -0.58 -25.40
CA GLY A 42 10.84 -1.57 -26.27
C GLY A 42 12.37 -1.55 -26.17
N PRO A 43 13.06 -2.26 -27.10
CA PRO A 43 14.51 -2.25 -27.18
C PRO A 43 15.05 -0.83 -27.46
N ALA A 44 16.10 -0.41 -26.77
CA ALA A 44 16.66 0.95 -26.86
C ALA A 44 17.03 1.37 -28.31
N GLY A 45 17.47 0.42 -29.14
CA GLY A 45 17.81 0.70 -30.54
C GLY A 45 16.62 1.05 -31.45
N ASN A 46 15.39 0.80 -30.99
CA ASN A 46 14.15 1.07 -31.72
C ASN A 46 13.37 2.26 -31.12
N ALA A 47 13.96 2.96 -30.15
CA ALA A 47 13.29 4.06 -29.45
C ALA A 47 12.93 5.21 -30.42
N PRO A 48 11.69 5.72 -30.38
CA PRO A 48 11.33 6.90 -31.17
C PRO A 48 12.03 8.15 -30.62
N ALA A 49 12.13 9.18 -31.44
CA ALA A 49 12.63 10.48 -31.01
C ALA A 49 11.65 11.11 -30.00
N ALA A 50 12.18 11.87 -29.05
CA ALA A 50 11.43 12.62 -28.06
C ALA A 50 12.02 14.01 -27.85
N ASP A 51 11.26 14.91 -27.21
CA ASP A 51 11.67 16.30 -26.95
C ASP A 51 12.82 16.36 -25.91
N GLU A 52 12.76 15.46 -24.92
CA GLU A 52 13.79 15.34 -23.87
C GLU A 52 14.33 13.90 -23.80
N VAL A 53 15.59 13.77 -23.41
CA VAL A 53 16.26 12.47 -23.27
C VAL A 53 16.91 12.37 -21.89
N VAL A 54 16.60 11.30 -21.18
CA VAL A 54 17.20 10.91 -19.91
C VAL A 54 17.96 9.60 -20.09
N ASP A 55 19.27 9.60 -19.87
CA ASP A 55 20.11 8.41 -19.91
C ASP A 55 20.04 7.68 -18.54
N ALA A 56 19.47 6.48 -18.55
CA ALA A 56 19.44 5.64 -17.34
C ALA A 56 20.83 5.08 -16.97
N GLY A 57 21.83 5.14 -17.84
CA GLY A 57 23.21 4.73 -17.54
C GLY A 57 23.36 3.25 -17.21
N GLY A 58 22.57 2.38 -17.81
CA GLY A 58 22.57 0.92 -17.56
C GLY A 58 21.87 0.49 -16.26
N ARG A 59 21.17 1.39 -15.59
CA ARG A 59 20.41 1.11 -14.35
C ARG A 59 19.21 0.23 -14.60
N ALA A 60 18.77 -0.47 -13.55
CA ALA A 60 17.49 -1.16 -13.55
C ALA A 60 16.33 -0.17 -13.42
N GLY A 61 15.26 -0.37 -14.20
CA GLY A 61 13.98 0.32 -14.14
C GLY A 61 12.88 -0.60 -13.63
N LEU A 62 12.02 -0.08 -12.76
CA LEU A 62 10.86 -0.75 -12.16
C LEU A 62 9.67 0.20 -12.17
N PRO A 63 8.41 -0.29 -12.09
CA PRO A 63 7.30 0.57 -11.72
C PRO A 63 7.58 1.27 -10.39
N GLY A 64 7.06 2.46 -10.17
CA GLY A 64 7.02 3.05 -8.85
C GLY A 64 6.26 2.16 -7.87
N TRP A 65 6.65 2.17 -6.61
CA TRP A 65 5.95 1.40 -5.59
C TRP A 65 4.52 1.91 -5.40
N VAL A 66 3.61 0.98 -5.17
CA VAL A 66 2.24 1.24 -4.74
C VAL A 66 2.13 0.83 -3.28
N ASP A 67 2.27 1.80 -2.38
CA ASP A 67 2.15 1.54 -0.94
C ASP A 67 0.67 1.58 -0.55
N SER A 68 0.08 0.40 -0.48
CA SER A 68 -1.35 0.22 -0.32
C SER A 68 -1.85 0.22 1.12
N HIS A 69 -0.97 0.41 2.11
CA HIS A 69 -1.36 0.38 3.51
C HIS A 69 -0.44 1.26 4.37
N THR A 70 -0.92 2.45 4.76
CA THR A 70 -0.20 3.34 5.69
C THR A 70 -1.16 4.08 6.62
N HIS A 71 -0.62 4.70 7.69
CA HIS A 71 -1.35 5.52 8.66
C HIS A 71 -0.59 6.83 8.89
N LEU A 72 -0.46 7.68 7.86
CA LEU A 72 0.47 8.82 7.89
C LEU A 72 -0.04 10.06 8.65
N VAL A 73 -1.35 10.14 8.92
CA VAL A 73 -1.93 11.28 9.65
C VAL A 73 -1.83 11.03 11.14
N PHE A 74 -0.69 11.35 11.72
CA PHE A 74 -0.45 11.22 13.16
C PHE A 74 0.56 12.24 13.67
N ALA A 75 0.51 12.49 15.00
CA ALA A 75 1.52 13.18 15.79
C ALA A 75 1.98 12.29 16.96
N GLY A 76 3.00 12.74 17.65
CA GLY A 76 3.61 12.01 18.76
C GLY A 76 4.74 11.09 18.32
N ASP A 77 5.42 10.53 19.32
CA ASP A 77 6.55 9.63 19.18
C ASP A 77 6.35 8.41 20.09
N ARG A 78 6.59 7.21 19.55
CA ARG A 78 6.45 5.94 20.27
C ARG A 78 7.75 5.15 20.34
N SER A 79 8.90 5.83 20.18
CA SER A 79 10.23 5.19 20.24
C SER A 79 10.49 4.53 21.60
N ALA A 80 10.03 5.11 22.71
CA ALA A 80 10.16 4.52 24.05
C ALA A 80 9.39 3.18 24.17
N GLU A 81 8.19 3.09 23.58
CA GLU A 81 7.43 1.83 23.53
C GLU A 81 8.16 0.79 22.66
N PHE A 82 8.72 1.23 21.52
CA PHE A 82 9.54 0.35 20.69
C PHE A 82 10.75 -0.19 21.45
N GLU A 83 11.49 0.66 22.18
CA GLU A 83 12.61 0.23 23.01
C GLU A 83 12.19 -0.79 24.08
N ALA A 84 11.08 -0.54 24.79
CA ALA A 84 10.54 -1.45 25.80
C ALA A 84 10.17 -2.82 25.20
N ARG A 85 9.55 -2.82 24.02
CA ARG A 85 9.23 -4.04 23.27
C ARG A 85 10.49 -4.79 22.82
N MET A 86 11.52 -4.08 22.36
CA MET A 86 12.80 -4.70 22.05
C MET A 86 13.52 -5.26 23.29
N ALA A 87 13.26 -4.71 24.47
CA ALA A 87 13.71 -5.22 25.75
C ALA A 87 12.90 -6.43 26.28
N GLY A 88 11.85 -6.87 25.56
CA GLY A 88 11.08 -8.08 25.88
C GLY A 88 9.67 -7.84 26.42
N GLN A 89 9.17 -6.59 26.47
CA GLN A 89 7.76 -6.34 26.76
C GLN A 89 6.89 -6.76 25.57
N ALA A 90 5.74 -7.36 25.85
CA ALA A 90 4.77 -7.72 24.81
C ALA A 90 4.18 -6.47 24.15
N TYR A 91 3.89 -6.56 22.84
CA TYR A 91 3.11 -5.54 22.15
C TYR A 91 1.65 -5.62 22.62
N GLU A 92 1.10 -4.48 23.01
CA GLU A 92 -0.32 -4.31 23.33
C GLU A 92 -0.91 -3.16 22.50
N ALA A 93 -2.12 -3.34 21.99
CA ALA A 93 -2.80 -2.33 21.16
C ALA A 93 -3.09 -1.02 21.91
N GLY A 94 -3.04 -1.02 23.25
CA GLY A 94 -3.27 0.16 24.11
C GLY A 94 -2.37 1.37 23.82
N GLY A 95 -1.18 1.16 23.22
CA GLY A 95 -0.30 2.26 22.80
C GLY A 95 -0.90 3.21 21.75
N ILE A 96 -1.98 2.83 21.06
CA ILE A 96 -2.71 3.69 20.11
C ILE A 96 -3.30 4.93 20.82
N ALA A 97 -3.67 4.83 22.11
CA ALA A 97 -4.19 5.95 22.88
C ALA A 97 -3.21 7.15 22.93
N VAL A 98 -1.90 6.89 23.09
CA VAL A 98 -0.84 7.92 23.09
C VAL A 98 -0.81 8.66 21.75
N THR A 99 -0.90 7.94 20.64
CA THR A 99 -0.96 8.53 19.30
C THR A 99 -2.23 9.34 19.09
N THR A 100 -3.37 8.82 19.55
CA THR A 100 -4.68 9.51 19.46
C THR A 100 -4.65 10.84 20.18
N GLU A 101 -4.18 10.87 21.42
CA GLU A 101 -4.08 12.10 22.22
C GLU A 101 -3.19 13.15 21.53
N ALA A 102 -1.97 12.75 21.14
CA ALA A 102 -1.04 13.65 20.47
C ALA A 102 -1.58 14.17 19.13
N THR A 103 -2.27 13.33 18.36
CA THR A 103 -2.81 13.69 17.05
C THR A 103 -3.98 14.65 17.17
N ARG A 104 -4.88 14.44 18.13
CA ARG A 104 -5.98 15.38 18.43
C ARG A 104 -5.47 16.73 18.91
N ALA A 105 -4.39 16.76 19.71
CA ALA A 105 -3.80 17.98 20.21
C ALA A 105 -3.02 18.79 19.15
N ALA A 106 -2.57 18.15 18.07
CA ALA A 106 -1.81 18.81 17.01
C ALA A 106 -2.70 19.71 16.14
N SER A 107 -2.15 20.83 15.66
CA SER A 107 -2.87 21.73 14.74
C SER A 107 -3.01 21.11 13.33
N ASP A 108 -3.98 21.58 12.52
CA ASP A 108 -4.11 21.19 11.10
C ASP A 108 -2.83 21.48 10.34
N TYR A 109 -2.18 22.60 10.62
CA TYR A 109 -0.91 22.99 10.00
C TYR A 109 0.18 21.95 10.30
N ASP A 110 0.34 21.55 11.55
CA ASP A 110 1.36 20.59 11.95
C ASP A 110 1.08 19.19 11.38
N LEU A 111 -0.18 18.72 11.43
CA LEU A 111 -0.56 17.43 10.84
C LEU A 111 -0.30 17.41 9.32
N THR A 112 -0.69 18.49 8.62
CA THR A 112 -0.44 18.60 7.16
C THR A 112 1.06 18.64 6.86
N ARG A 113 1.85 19.39 7.61
CA ARG A 113 3.30 19.47 7.44
C ARG A 113 3.97 18.09 7.67
N MET A 114 3.56 17.36 8.70
CA MET A 114 4.08 16.03 9.01
C MET A 114 3.69 15.02 7.93
N LEU A 115 2.44 15.06 7.46
CA LEU A 115 1.96 14.21 6.36
C LEU A 115 2.75 14.46 5.08
N LEU A 116 2.93 15.72 4.69
CA LEU A 116 3.72 16.10 3.50
C LEU A 116 5.17 15.62 3.60
N ALA A 117 5.78 15.72 4.78
CA ALA A 117 7.16 15.25 4.98
C ALA A 117 7.27 13.72 4.80
N ARG A 118 6.33 12.94 5.35
CA ARG A 118 6.28 11.47 5.22
C ARG A 118 5.98 11.04 3.78
N ALA A 119 5.05 11.71 3.11
CA ALA A 119 4.76 11.46 1.71
C ALA A 119 5.96 11.77 0.80
N ALA A 120 6.69 12.86 1.07
CA ALA A 120 7.92 13.19 0.34
C ALA A 120 9.04 12.16 0.60
N GLU A 121 9.16 11.61 1.82
CA GLU A 121 10.08 10.55 2.15
C GLU A 121 9.73 9.27 1.38
N ALA A 122 8.46 8.85 1.37
CA ALA A 122 7.98 7.71 0.61
C ALA A 122 8.26 7.88 -0.89
N ALA A 123 7.95 9.05 -1.47
CA ALA A 123 8.19 9.37 -2.88
C ALA A 123 9.68 9.33 -3.23
N ALA A 124 10.56 9.85 -2.37
CA ALA A 124 12.02 9.77 -2.53
C ALA A 124 12.51 8.31 -2.48
N GLY A 125 11.81 7.43 -1.76
CA GLY A 125 12.04 5.99 -1.70
C GLY A 125 11.48 5.20 -2.89
N GLY A 126 10.80 5.85 -3.85
CA GLY A 126 10.26 5.23 -5.05
C GLY A 126 8.76 5.00 -5.05
N THR A 127 8.03 5.40 -4.00
CA THR A 127 6.57 5.29 -3.95
C THR A 127 5.93 6.35 -4.83
N THR A 128 5.12 5.93 -5.79
CA THR A 128 4.43 6.82 -6.73
C THR A 128 2.92 6.82 -6.55
N TYR A 129 2.37 5.81 -5.87
CA TYR A 129 0.97 5.76 -5.46
C TYR A 129 0.90 5.42 -3.96
N LEU A 130 0.25 6.29 -3.20
CA LEU A 130 0.25 6.25 -1.74
C LEU A 130 -1.17 6.24 -1.19
N GLU A 131 -1.51 5.19 -0.45
CA GLU A 131 -2.72 5.13 0.36
C GLU A 131 -2.42 5.57 1.79
N THR A 132 -3.37 6.21 2.47
CA THR A 132 -3.29 6.41 3.92
C THR A 132 -4.66 6.29 4.60
N LYS A 133 -4.64 5.76 5.83
CA LYS A 133 -5.82 5.54 6.65
C LYS A 133 -6.00 6.66 7.67
N THR A 134 -7.25 6.92 8.06
CA THR A 134 -7.59 7.61 9.31
C THR A 134 -7.46 6.63 10.50
N GLY A 135 -8.10 6.90 11.64
CA GLY A 135 -8.17 5.95 12.75
C GLY A 135 -7.43 6.37 14.02
N TYR A 136 -6.87 7.57 14.04
CA TYR A 136 -6.35 8.20 15.27
C TYR A 136 -7.24 9.34 15.77
N GLY A 137 -8.38 9.57 15.13
CA GLY A 137 -9.37 10.55 15.55
C GLY A 137 -10.34 10.00 16.59
N LEU A 138 -10.92 8.85 16.32
CA LEU A 138 -11.88 8.10 17.15
C LEU A 138 -13.08 8.96 17.61
N SER A 139 -13.44 9.99 16.86
CA SER A 139 -14.64 10.80 17.01
C SER A 139 -15.05 11.37 15.65
N VAL A 140 -16.32 11.76 15.51
CA VAL A 140 -16.86 12.28 14.23
C VAL A 140 -16.05 13.45 13.70
N GLU A 141 -15.75 14.43 14.56
CA GLU A 141 -15.03 15.64 14.18
C GLU A 141 -13.58 15.33 13.78
N GLU A 142 -12.87 14.55 14.60
CA GLU A 142 -11.44 14.25 14.37
C GLU A 142 -11.23 13.31 13.18
N GLU A 143 -12.05 12.27 13.01
CA GLU A 143 -11.95 11.40 11.84
C GLU A 143 -12.24 12.18 10.53
N ARG A 144 -13.25 13.05 10.53
CA ARG A 144 -13.50 13.95 9.39
C ARG A 144 -12.33 14.89 9.13
N ARG A 145 -11.73 15.46 10.19
CA ARG A 145 -10.56 16.34 10.12
C ARG A 145 -9.37 15.60 9.50
N HIS A 146 -9.07 14.38 9.97
CA HIS A 146 -7.97 13.58 9.46
C HIS A 146 -8.21 13.15 8.02
N ALA A 147 -9.41 12.70 7.66
CA ALA A 147 -9.76 12.33 6.30
C ALA A 147 -9.58 13.52 5.32
N ARG A 148 -10.01 14.72 5.72
CA ARG A 148 -9.84 15.94 4.94
C ARG A 148 -8.36 16.29 4.75
N ILE A 149 -7.53 16.17 5.78
CA ILE A 149 -6.08 16.41 5.67
C ILE A 149 -5.45 15.36 4.76
N ALA A 150 -5.76 14.06 4.98
CA ALA A 150 -5.25 12.97 4.16
C ALA A 150 -5.54 13.16 2.67
N SER A 151 -6.77 13.56 2.32
CA SER A 151 -7.21 13.75 0.92
C SER A 151 -6.49 14.87 0.16
N THR A 152 -5.72 15.72 0.85
CA THR A 152 -4.91 16.77 0.19
C THR A 152 -3.55 16.26 -0.31
N VAL A 153 -3.13 15.05 0.10
CA VAL A 153 -1.77 14.55 -0.15
C VAL A 153 -1.75 13.13 -0.71
N ALA A 154 -2.56 12.23 -0.14
CA ALA A 154 -2.59 10.82 -0.54
C ALA A 154 -3.40 10.59 -1.82
N ASP A 155 -3.01 9.58 -2.61
CA ASP A 155 -3.74 9.17 -3.81
C ASP A 155 -5.05 8.44 -3.46
N ALA A 156 -5.04 7.70 -2.34
CA ALA A 156 -6.21 7.01 -1.80
C ALA A 156 -6.30 7.23 -0.28
N VAL A 157 -7.51 7.44 0.21
CA VAL A 157 -7.79 7.59 1.65
C VAL A 157 -8.77 6.54 2.10
N THR A 158 -8.42 5.87 3.19
CA THR A 158 -9.21 4.83 3.84
C THR A 158 -9.74 5.32 5.18
N PHE A 159 -11.04 5.21 5.39
CA PHE A 159 -11.66 5.43 6.69
C PHE A 159 -11.44 4.22 7.59
N LEU A 160 -10.80 4.42 8.73
CA LEU A 160 -10.58 3.41 9.78
C LEU A 160 -11.11 3.91 11.13
N GLY A 161 -12.36 4.38 11.19
CA GLY A 161 -13.00 4.73 12.46
C GLY A 161 -13.12 3.54 13.41
N ALA A 162 -13.24 2.34 12.85
CA ALA A 162 -13.23 1.07 13.57
C ALA A 162 -11.79 0.56 13.83
N HIS A 163 -10.92 1.40 14.40
CA HIS A 163 -9.54 1.06 14.74
C HIS A 163 -9.45 0.55 16.19
N LEU A 164 -9.96 1.30 17.15
CA LEU A 164 -10.14 0.89 18.54
C LEU A 164 -11.40 1.55 19.12
N VAL A 165 -11.99 0.90 20.10
CA VAL A 165 -13.02 1.51 20.94
C VAL A 165 -12.34 2.44 21.93
N PRO A 166 -12.72 3.72 22.04
CA PRO A 166 -12.14 4.63 23.02
C PRO A 166 -12.37 4.14 24.46
N ASP A 167 -11.40 4.40 25.34
CA ASP A 167 -11.49 4.03 26.74
C ASP A 167 -12.78 4.57 27.39
N GLY A 168 -13.52 3.68 28.05
CA GLY A 168 -14.77 4.00 28.74
C GLY A 168 -16.00 4.12 27.84
N ALA A 169 -15.88 3.97 26.52
CA ALA A 169 -17.01 3.91 25.60
C ALA A 169 -17.61 2.49 25.56
N ASP A 170 -18.94 2.41 25.37
CA ASP A 170 -19.59 1.15 25.01
C ASP A 170 -19.23 0.76 23.57
N ALA A 171 -18.81 -0.49 23.37
CA ALA A 171 -18.32 -0.95 22.08
C ALA A 171 -19.41 -0.98 20.99
N ASP A 172 -20.63 -1.29 21.34
CA ASP A 172 -21.74 -1.35 20.37
C ASP A 172 -22.26 0.05 20.04
N GLU A 173 -22.35 0.96 21.02
CA GLU A 173 -22.67 2.36 20.78
C GLU A 173 -21.60 3.03 19.91
N TYR A 174 -20.32 2.74 20.16
CA TYR A 174 -19.24 3.27 19.33
C TYR A 174 -19.28 2.68 17.92
N THR A 175 -19.60 1.39 17.77
CA THR A 175 -19.77 0.77 16.45
C THR A 175 -20.92 1.43 15.68
N ASP A 176 -22.04 1.74 16.35
CA ASP A 176 -23.15 2.49 15.74
C ASP A 176 -22.71 3.88 15.28
N LEU A 177 -21.93 4.58 16.09
CA LEU A 177 -21.36 5.90 15.73
C LEU A 177 -20.47 5.81 14.48
N VAL A 178 -19.61 4.78 14.40
CA VAL A 178 -18.75 4.52 13.24
C VAL A 178 -19.59 4.27 11.98
N CYS A 179 -20.65 3.46 12.10
CA CYS A 179 -21.51 3.07 10.99
C CYS A 179 -22.44 4.20 10.49
N THR A 180 -22.66 5.25 11.28
CA THR A 180 -23.61 6.31 11.00
C THR A 180 -22.94 7.69 10.85
N ASP A 181 -22.90 8.48 11.90
CA ASP A 181 -22.46 9.88 11.87
C ASP A 181 -21.00 10.04 11.41
N MET A 182 -20.12 9.14 11.87
CA MET A 182 -18.71 9.20 11.52
C MET A 182 -18.51 8.87 10.04
N LEU A 183 -19.11 7.78 9.55
CA LEU A 183 -19.08 7.40 8.14
C LEU A 183 -19.64 8.51 7.23
N ALA A 184 -20.78 9.10 7.60
CA ALA A 184 -21.37 10.21 6.86
C ALA A 184 -20.45 11.43 6.80
N ALA A 185 -19.75 11.76 7.89
CA ALA A 185 -18.85 12.90 7.98
C ALA A 185 -17.57 12.73 7.15
N VAL A 186 -17.03 11.52 7.05
CA VAL A 186 -15.79 11.24 6.29
C VAL A 186 -16.03 10.96 4.81
N ARG A 187 -17.25 10.55 4.44
CA ARG A 187 -17.63 10.09 3.09
C ARG A 187 -17.13 10.96 1.93
N PRO A 188 -17.10 12.33 2.04
CA PRO A 188 -16.61 13.19 0.96
C PRO A 188 -15.11 13.08 0.67
N TYR A 189 -14.32 12.51 1.58
CA TYR A 189 -12.86 12.54 1.56
C TYR A 189 -12.23 11.16 1.35
N VAL A 190 -13.02 10.06 1.42
CA VAL A 190 -12.50 8.70 1.43
C VAL A 190 -13.07 7.87 0.29
N GLN A 191 -12.28 6.92 -0.19
CA GLN A 191 -12.67 5.94 -1.21
C GLN A 191 -12.93 4.56 -0.59
N TRP A 192 -12.32 4.30 0.55
CA TRP A 192 -12.27 2.99 1.20
C TRP A 192 -12.71 3.08 2.65
N ALA A 193 -13.22 1.98 3.19
CA ALA A 193 -13.40 1.77 4.62
C ALA A 193 -12.68 0.49 5.04
N ASP A 194 -12.21 0.48 6.27
CA ASP A 194 -11.44 -0.59 6.87
C ASP A 194 -11.91 -0.83 8.31
N VAL A 195 -11.68 -2.02 8.82
CA VAL A 195 -11.99 -2.40 10.19
C VAL A 195 -10.86 -3.25 10.78
N PHE A 196 -10.50 -2.99 12.04
CA PHE A 196 -9.55 -3.80 12.78
C PHE A 196 -10.29 -4.96 13.47
N CYS A 197 -10.44 -6.07 12.72
CA CYS A 197 -11.14 -7.28 13.16
C CYS A 197 -10.19 -8.17 13.97
N GLU A 198 -9.98 -7.82 15.23
CA GLU A 198 -9.01 -8.49 16.11
C GLU A 198 -9.49 -8.56 17.55
N LYS A 199 -8.95 -9.52 18.31
CA LYS A 199 -9.19 -9.62 19.74
C LYS A 199 -8.70 -8.36 20.45
N GLY A 200 -9.59 -7.69 21.15
CA GLY A 200 -9.29 -6.43 21.86
C GLY A 200 -9.54 -5.18 21.03
N ALA A 201 -9.99 -5.32 19.78
CA ALA A 201 -10.48 -4.25 18.94
C ALA A 201 -11.96 -4.48 18.59
N PHE A 202 -12.29 -4.89 17.35
CA PHE A 202 -13.68 -5.15 16.94
C PHE A 202 -13.93 -6.64 16.77
N THR A 203 -15.06 -7.12 17.31
CA THR A 203 -15.54 -8.50 17.14
C THR A 203 -15.97 -8.74 15.69
N GLU A 204 -16.16 -10.01 15.32
CA GLU A 204 -16.70 -10.41 14.02
C GLU A 204 -18.04 -9.71 13.72
N GLU A 205 -18.97 -9.72 14.68
CA GLU A 205 -20.28 -9.10 14.56
C GLU A 205 -20.18 -7.58 14.31
N GLN A 206 -19.37 -6.87 15.09
CA GLN A 206 -19.13 -5.44 14.94
C GLN A 206 -18.45 -5.13 13.61
N SER A 207 -17.45 -5.92 13.23
CA SER A 207 -16.77 -5.79 11.94
C SER A 207 -17.72 -5.98 10.77
N ARG A 208 -18.62 -6.94 10.85
CA ARG A 208 -19.67 -7.19 9.85
C ARG A 208 -20.59 -5.98 9.69
N ARG A 209 -20.99 -5.35 10.79
CA ARG A 209 -21.83 -4.13 10.77
C ARG A 209 -21.09 -2.97 10.07
N VAL A 210 -19.82 -2.77 10.39
CA VAL A 210 -18.99 -1.71 9.78
C VAL A 210 -18.81 -1.94 8.27
N LEU A 211 -18.47 -3.16 7.86
CA LEU A 211 -18.31 -3.50 6.44
C LEU A 211 -19.62 -3.35 5.66
N GLN A 212 -20.76 -3.75 6.26
CA GLN A 212 -22.07 -3.59 5.65
C GLN A 212 -22.42 -2.10 5.47
N ALA A 213 -22.27 -1.28 6.51
CA ALA A 213 -22.53 0.15 6.44
C ALA A 213 -21.66 0.86 5.38
N ALA A 214 -20.37 0.52 5.33
CA ALA A 214 -19.44 1.06 4.35
C ALA A 214 -19.82 0.67 2.90
N ARG A 215 -20.22 -0.59 2.68
CA ARG A 215 -20.69 -1.09 1.38
C ARG A 215 -21.96 -0.35 0.94
N ASP A 216 -22.92 -0.17 1.85
CA ASP A 216 -24.17 0.54 1.58
C ASP A 216 -23.93 2.03 1.27
N ALA A 217 -22.88 2.63 1.86
CA ALA A 217 -22.39 3.97 1.52
C ALA A 217 -21.62 4.02 0.19
N GLY A 218 -21.39 2.89 -0.48
CA GLY A 218 -20.68 2.80 -1.76
C GLY A 218 -19.17 3.00 -1.64
N LEU A 219 -18.58 2.67 -0.49
CA LEU A 219 -17.12 2.61 -0.31
C LEU A 219 -16.58 1.24 -0.70
N GLY A 220 -15.33 1.19 -1.15
CA GLY A 220 -14.56 -0.04 -1.24
C GLY A 220 -14.21 -0.53 0.18
N LEU A 221 -14.01 -1.85 0.34
CA LEU A 221 -13.81 -2.48 1.63
C LEU A 221 -12.39 -3.03 1.77
N ARG A 222 -11.85 -2.91 2.97
CA ARG A 222 -10.58 -3.49 3.41
C ARG A 222 -10.74 -4.03 4.83
N VAL A 223 -9.86 -4.92 5.26
CA VAL A 223 -9.90 -5.51 6.61
C VAL A 223 -8.49 -5.66 7.15
N HIS A 224 -8.21 -5.16 8.36
CA HIS A 224 -7.09 -5.64 9.17
C HIS A 224 -7.55 -6.95 9.82
N GLY A 225 -6.86 -8.05 9.51
CA GLY A 225 -7.30 -9.35 10.00
C GLY A 225 -6.16 -10.34 10.20
N ASN A 226 -6.35 -11.21 11.19
CA ASN A 226 -5.45 -12.30 11.53
C ASN A 226 -4.01 -11.85 11.82
N GLN A 227 -3.85 -10.65 12.40
CA GLN A 227 -2.58 -10.05 12.79
C GLN A 227 -2.07 -10.58 14.12
N LEU A 228 -2.94 -10.55 15.15
CA LEU A 228 -2.56 -10.87 16.53
C LEU A 228 -2.83 -12.34 16.89
N GLY A 229 -3.60 -13.02 16.07
CA GLY A 229 -3.97 -14.42 16.22
C GLY A 229 -4.93 -14.89 15.15
N PRO A 230 -5.31 -16.19 15.14
CA PRO A 230 -6.40 -16.67 14.29
C PRO A 230 -7.69 -15.93 14.61
N GLY A 231 -8.40 -15.48 13.58
CA GLY A 231 -9.63 -14.68 13.72
C GLY A 231 -10.54 -14.79 12.49
N ALA A 232 -11.63 -14.02 12.50
CA ALA A 232 -12.63 -14.02 11.43
C ALA A 232 -12.28 -13.04 10.27
N GLY A 233 -11.20 -12.25 10.39
CA GLY A 233 -10.90 -11.14 9.47
C GLY A 233 -10.78 -11.57 8.02
N VAL A 234 -10.11 -12.69 7.74
CA VAL A 234 -9.97 -13.23 6.37
C VAL A 234 -11.31 -13.69 5.81
N GLN A 235 -12.08 -14.46 6.57
CA GLN A 235 -13.38 -14.97 6.12
C GLN A 235 -14.36 -13.83 5.84
N LEU A 236 -14.41 -12.82 6.71
CA LEU A 236 -15.20 -11.61 6.50
C LEU A 236 -14.76 -10.84 5.25
N ALA A 237 -13.45 -10.67 5.04
CA ALA A 237 -12.93 -9.96 3.86
C ALA A 237 -13.37 -10.64 2.56
N VAL A 238 -13.28 -11.97 2.50
CA VAL A 238 -13.72 -12.75 1.33
C VAL A 238 -15.24 -12.69 1.16
N GLU A 239 -16.01 -12.89 2.23
CA GLU A 239 -17.49 -12.83 2.21
C GLU A 239 -18.01 -11.48 1.69
N PHE A 240 -17.38 -10.39 2.13
CA PHE A 240 -17.75 -9.05 1.72
C PHE A 240 -17.15 -8.61 0.39
N GLY A 241 -16.30 -9.43 -0.27
CA GLY A 241 -15.59 -9.06 -1.49
C GLY A 241 -14.66 -7.88 -1.27
N ALA A 242 -14.03 -7.77 -0.10
CA ALA A 242 -13.08 -6.72 0.22
C ALA A 242 -11.91 -6.74 -0.77
N ALA A 243 -11.38 -5.56 -1.09
CA ALA A 243 -10.25 -5.44 -2.01
C ALA A 243 -8.98 -6.07 -1.45
N SER A 244 -8.80 -5.98 -0.13
CA SER A 244 -7.70 -6.64 0.57
C SER A 244 -8.08 -7.06 1.99
N VAL A 245 -7.35 -8.05 2.50
CA VAL A 245 -7.17 -8.31 3.92
C VAL A 245 -5.70 -8.13 4.25
N ASP A 246 -5.43 -7.33 5.26
CA ASP A 246 -4.10 -6.83 5.54
C ASP A 246 -3.57 -7.45 6.85
N HIS A 247 -2.26 -7.68 6.95
CA HIS A 247 -1.49 -8.44 7.96
C HIS A 247 -1.41 -9.94 7.66
N VAL A 248 -2.47 -10.70 7.82
CA VAL A 248 -2.57 -12.14 7.50
C VAL A 248 -1.45 -13.02 8.09
N ASN A 249 -0.99 -12.69 9.32
CA ASN A 249 0.10 -13.42 9.98
C ASN A 249 -0.31 -14.82 10.47
N HIS A 250 -1.60 -14.98 10.84
CA HIS A 250 -2.12 -16.20 11.45
C HIS A 250 -3.26 -16.78 10.62
N LEU A 251 -2.92 -17.54 9.58
CA LEU A 251 -3.88 -18.15 8.65
C LEU A 251 -4.09 -19.63 8.98
N SER A 252 -5.35 -20.07 8.90
CA SER A 252 -5.71 -21.47 8.79
C SER A 252 -5.67 -21.94 7.33
N ASP A 253 -5.72 -23.24 7.09
CA ASP A 253 -5.83 -23.80 5.75
C ASP A 253 -7.14 -23.33 5.07
N ASP A 254 -8.22 -23.19 5.83
CA ASP A 254 -9.50 -22.69 5.34
C ASP A 254 -9.42 -21.20 4.93
N ASP A 255 -8.61 -20.38 5.62
CA ASP A 255 -8.38 -19.00 5.23
C ASP A 255 -7.61 -18.90 3.91
N VAL A 256 -6.58 -19.72 3.75
CA VAL A 256 -5.80 -19.79 2.50
C VAL A 256 -6.69 -20.26 1.34
N ALA A 257 -7.53 -21.29 1.57
CA ALA A 257 -8.47 -21.80 0.57
C ALA A 257 -9.51 -20.72 0.18
N ALA A 258 -10.11 -20.02 1.14
CA ALA A 258 -11.08 -18.97 0.88
C ALA A 258 -10.46 -17.81 0.06
N LEU A 259 -9.24 -17.39 0.42
CA LEU A 259 -8.51 -16.39 -0.36
C LEU A 259 -8.25 -16.87 -1.79
N ALA A 260 -7.77 -18.10 -1.98
CA ALA A 260 -7.51 -18.67 -3.30
C ALA A 260 -8.79 -18.76 -4.14
N ASP A 261 -9.88 -19.25 -3.56
CA ASP A 261 -11.19 -19.37 -4.23
C ASP A 261 -11.75 -18.01 -4.65
N SER A 262 -11.46 -16.94 -3.91
CA SER A 262 -11.88 -15.57 -4.26
C SER A 262 -11.34 -15.10 -5.62
N TRP A 263 -10.26 -15.71 -6.13
CA TRP A 263 -9.65 -15.42 -7.42
C TRP A 263 -10.17 -16.30 -8.55
N SER A 264 -11.12 -17.20 -8.26
CA SER A 264 -11.71 -18.08 -9.28
C SER A 264 -12.43 -17.26 -10.36
N GLY A 265 -12.04 -17.49 -11.62
CA GLY A 265 -12.62 -16.76 -12.77
C GLY A 265 -12.04 -15.38 -13.02
N TRP A 266 -11.04 -14.95 -12.24
CA TRP A 266 -10.24 -13.79 -12.60
C TRP A 266 -9.06 -14.19 -13.48
N ASP A 267 -8.97 -13.62 -14.67
CA ASP A 267 -7.85 -13.78 -15.57
C ASP A 267 -7.25 -12.41 -15.86
N SER A 268 -6.01 -12.22 -15.54
CA SER A 268 -5.16 -11.00 -15.51
C SER A 268 -5.69 -9.76 -16.26
N GLY A 269 -6.81 -9.20 -15.78
CA GLY A 269 -7.47 -8.03 -16.34
C GLY A 269 -8.92 -8.23 -16.79
N ALA A 270 -9.44 -9.48 -16.75
CA ALA A 270 -10.85 -9.79 -17.00
C ALA A 270 -11.48 -10.43 -15.75
N GLY A 271 -12.74 -10.10 -15.48
CA GLY A 271 -13.45 -10.59 -14.30
C GLY A 271 -13.34 -9.65 -13.09
N VAL A 272 -13.92 -10.08 -11.96
CA VAL A 272 -13.84 -9.35 -10.70
C VAL A 272 -12.62 -9.85 -9.93
N PRO A 273 -11.68 -8.98 -9.55
CA PRO A 273 -10.54 -9.39 -8.75
C PRO A 273 -10.96 -9.93 -7.37
N GLY A 274 -10.32 -11.00 -6.92
CA GLY A 274 -10.48 -11.55 -5.58
C GLY A 274 -9.93 -10.62 -4.48
N THR A 275 -9.91 -11.10 -3.25
CA THR A 275 -9.33 -10.40 -2.09
C THR A 275 -7.80 -10.56 -2.09
N VAL A 276 -7.07 -9.46 -2.12
CA VAL A 276 -5.60 -9.45 -2.02
C VAL A 276 -5.18 -9.70 -0.58
N ALA A 277 -4.19 -10.54 -0.36
CA ALA A 277 -3.53 -10.67 0.94
C ALA A 277 -2.35 -9.69 1.01
N THR A 278 -2.46 -8.65 1.86
CA THR A 278 -1.39 -7.66 2.02
C THR A 278 -0.49 -8.01 3.19
N CYS A 279 0.75 -8.36 2.91
CA CYS A 279 1.78 -8.67 3.91
C CYS A 279 2.53 -7.39 4.31
N LEU A 280 2.81 -7.25 5.61
CA LEU A 280 3.38 -6.03 6.20
C LEU A 280 4.68 -6.32 6.96
N PRO A 281 5.75 -6.77 6.25
CA PRO A 281 6.94 -7.36 6.88
C PRO A 281 7.70 -6.40 7.82
N ALA A 282 7.65 -5.09 7.59
CA ALA A 282 8.26 -4.12 8.49
C ALA A 282 7.56 -4.07 9.86
N CYS A 283 6.23 -4.20 9.86
CA CYS A 283 5.41 -4.32 11.06
C CYS A 283 5.72 -5.62 11.82
N ASP A 284 5.74 -6.74 11.11
CA ASP A 284 5.99 -8.05 11.70
C ASP A 284 7.34 -8.09 12.43
N LEU A 285 8.40 -7.59 11.78
CA LEU A 285 9.73 -7.49 12.39
C LEU A 285 9.74 -6.55 13.61
N SER A 286 9.09 -5.39 13.51
CA SER A 286 9.04 -4.40 14.58
C SER A 286 8.22 -4.88 15.80
N THR A 287 7.22 -5.71 15.58
CA THR A 287 6.40 -6.30 16.66
C THR A 287 6.90 -7.66 17.13
N ARG A 288 7.92 -8.24 16.46
CA ARG A 288 8.37 -9.62 16.66
C ARG A 288 7.28 -10.66 16.44
N ALA A 289 6.30 -10.32 15.62
CA ALA A 289 5.30 -11.26 15.15
C ALA A 289 5.89 -12.25 14.12
N PRO A 290 5.29 -13.41 13.94
CA PRO A 290 5.61 -14.25 12.79
C PRO A 290 5.41 -13.47 11.50
N LEU A 291 6.31 -13.63 10.52
CA LEU A 291 6.09 -13.06 9.19
C LEU A 291 4.88 -13.72 8.52
N ALA A 292 4.09 -12.94 7.80
CA ALA A 292 2.96 -13.46 7.03
C ALA A 292 3.42 -14.54 6.03
N PRO A 293 2.66 -15.65 5.82
CA PRO A 293 3.09 -16.80 5.04
C PRO A 293 2.96 -16.57 3.52
N ALA A 294 3.66 -15.54 3.00
CA ALA A 294 3.52 -15.08 1.62
C ALA A 294 3.82 -16.17 0.57
N ARG A 295 4.78 -17.07 0.83
CA ARG A 295 5.05 -18.20 -0.09
C ARG A 295 3.86 -19.15 -0.19
N GLN A 296 3.28 -19.52 0.96
CA GLN A 296 2.09 -20.39 1.00
C GLN A 296 0.91 -19.76 0.22
N LEU A 297 0.69 -18.45 0.41
CA LEU A 297 -0.36 -17.72 -0.29
C LEU A 297 -0.15 -17.73 -1.81
N LEU A 298 1.06 -17.42 -2.27
CA LEU A 298 1.38 -17.44 -3.71
C LEU A 298 1.27 -18.84 -4.32
N ASP A 299 1.72 -19.89 -3.61
CA ASP A 299 1.62 -21.27 -4.07
C ASP A 299 0.17 -21.75 -4.17
N ALA A 300 -0.73 -21.18 -3.34
CA ALA A 300 -2.17 -21.42 -3.41
C ALA A 300 -2.88 -20.59 -4.51
N GLY A 301 -2.17 -19.70 -5.23
CA GLY A 301 -2.74 -18.85 -6.28
C GLY A 301 -3.32 -17.51 -5.80
N VAL A 302 -3.15 -17.18 -4.52
CA VAL A 302 -3.60 -15.88 -3.95
C VAL A 302 -2.71 -14.76 -4.49
N GLN A 303 -3.32 -13.62 -4.87
CA GLN A 303 -2.54 -12.43 -5.19
C GLN A 303 -2.09 -11.74 -3.89
N VAL A 304 -0.80 -11.49 -3.78
CA VAL A 304 -0.16 -10.90 -2.60
C VAL A 304 0.25 -9.47 -2.89
N ALA A 305 0.04 -8.58 -1.91
CA ALA A 305 0.65 -7.25 -1.88
C ALA A 305 1.69 -7.15 -0.75
N LEU A 306 2.66 -6.26 -0.93
CA LEU A 306 3.53 -5.77 0.13
C LEU A 306 3.23 -4.30 0.36
N ALA A 307 3.17 -3.88 1.63
CA ALA A 307 3.03 -2.49 1.99
C ALA A 307 3.87 -2.15 3.24
N SER A 308 4.10 -0.86 3.47
CA SER A 308 4.99 -0.41 4.54
C SER A 308 4.35 -0.46 5.92
N ASN A 309 3.03 -0.34 5.99
CA ASN A 309 2.29 -0.09 7.24
C ASN A 309 2.86 1.13 8.01
N CYS A 310 3.33 2.15 7.31
CA CYS A 310 3.99 3.28 7.96
C CYS A 310 3.09 3.93 9.01
N ASN A 311 3.41 3.70 10.28
CA ASN A 311 2.70 4.20 11.45
C ASN A 311 3.66 4.36 12.64
N PRO A 312 3.31 5.14 13.69
CA PRO A 312 4.26 5.44 14.77
C PRO A 312 4.50 4.27 15.74
N GLY A 313 3.60 3.29 15.80
CA GLY A 313 3.62 2.23 16.84
C GLY A 313 4.33 0.96 16.44
N THR A 314 4.07 0.49 15.22
CA THR A 314 4.46 -0.85 14.78
C THR A 314 5.32 -0.88 13.53
N SER A 315 5.42 0.23 12.77
CA SER A 315 6.20 0.28 11.53
C SER A 315 6.50 1.72 11.14
N PHE A 316 7.45 2.38 11.80
CA PHE A 316 7.76 3.76 11.44
C PHE A 316 8.81 3.81 10.32
N THR A 317 8.44 3.27 9.17
CA THR A 317 9.21 3.32 7.92
C THR A 317 8.29 3.36 6.71
N SER A 318 8.65 4.13 5.70
CA SER A 318 8.02 4.17 4.37
C SER A 318 8.85 3.41 3.31
N SER A 319 9.84 2.63 3.74
CA SER A 319 10.78 1.95 2.84
C SER A 319 10.19 0.68 2.22
N MET A 320 9.56 0.81 1.06
CA MET A 320 9.11 -0.36 0.27
C MET A 320 10.28 -1.23 -0.17
N ALA A 321 11.47 -0.67 -0.41
CA ALA A 321 12.67 -1.45 -0.71
C ALA A 321 13.07 -2.38 0.45
N PHE A 322 12.87 -1.95 1.72
CA PHE A 322 13.05 -2.79 2.89
C PHE A 322 12.01 -3.93 2.93
N CYS A 323 10.75 -3.64 2.65
CA CYS A 323 9.69 -4.66 2.58
C CYS A 323 9.98 -5.71 1.49
N VAL A 324 10.40 -5.28 0.28
CA VAL A 324 10.81 -6.17 -0.82
C VAL A 324 12.03 -7.02 -0.41
N GLY A 325 13.06 -6.40 0.16
CA GLY A 325 14.25 -7.12 0.63
C GLY A 325 13.90 -8.19 1.68
N THR A 326 13.05 -7.85 2.65
CA THR A 326 12.58 -8.78 3.69
C THR A 326 11.76 -9.92 3.10
N ALA A 327 10.87 -9.63 2.15
CA ALA A 327 10.05 -10.65 1.51
C ALA A 327 10.89 -11.69 0.76
N VAL A 328 11.96 -11.25 0.09
CA VAL A 328 12.91 -12.16 -0.58
C VAL A 328 13.73 -12.97 0.43
N LEU A 329 14.28 -12.30 1.44
CA LEU A 329 15.23 -12.92 2.36
C LEU A 329 14.57 -13.81 3.42
N GLN A 330 13.31 -13.54 3.79
CA GLN A 330 12.67 -14.16 4.94
C GLN A 330 11.29 -14.81 4.65
N MET A 331 10.59 -14.40 3.56
CA MET A 331 9.23 -14.87 3.30
C MET A 331 9.16 -15.82 2.07
N GLY A 332 10.31 -16.19 1.52
CA GLY A 332 10.42 -17.18 0.43
C GLY A 332 9.99 -16.68 -0.96
N LEU A 333 9.89 -15.36 -1.16
CA LEU A 333 9.57 -14.80 -2.46
C LEU A 333 10.83 -14.69 -3.33
N THR A 334 10.66 -14.89 -4.65
CA THR A 334 11.67 -14.46 -5.62
C THR A 334 11.69 -12.91 -5.71
N VAL A 335 12.76 -12.35 -6.27
CA VAL A 335 12.84 -10.89 -6.46
C VAL A 335 11.69 -10.37 -7.31
N GLN A 336 11.32 -11.08 -8.38
CA GLN A 336 10.24 -10.66 -9.28
C GLN A 336 8.86 -10.72 -8.59
N GLU A 337 8.60 -11.77 -7.79
CA GLU A 337 7.37 -11.88 -7.00
C GLU A 337 7.28 -10.76 -5.95
N ALA A 338 8.38 -10.44 -5.25
CA ALA A 338 8.40 -9.37 -4.26
C ALA A 338 8.22 -7.97 -4.91
N VAL A 339 8.85 -7.71 -6.06
CA VAL A 339 8.64 -6.48 -6.84
C VAL A 339 7.19 -6.40 -7.32
N ARG A 340 6.63 -7.52 -7.85
CA ARG A 340 5.22 -7.57 -8.24
C ARG A 340 4.28 -7.26 -7.08
N ALA A 341 4.52 -7.84 -5.92
CA ALA A 341 3.70 -7.61 -4.73
C ALA A 341 3.76 -6.14 -4.26
N ALA A 342 4.92 -5.47 -4.37
CA ALA A 342 5.12 -4.07 -3.99
C ALA A 342 4.66 -3.05 -5.06
N THR A 343 4.25 -3.50 -6.24
CA THR A 343 3.81 -2.66 -7.37
C THR A 343 2.40 -3.05 -7.82
N TYR A 344 2.27 -4.04 -8.69
CA TYR A 344 0.99 -4.51 -9.22
C TYR A 344 0.08 -5.10 -8.14
N GLY A 345 0.64 -5.81 -7.15
CA GLY A 345 -0.11 -6.34 -6.01
C GLY A 345 -0.75 -5.23 -5.18
N GLY A 346 0.00 -4.15 -4.87
CA GLY A 346 -0.53 -2.96 -4.23
C GLY A 346 -1.62 -2.27 -5.06
N ALA A 347 -1.44 -2.20 -6.39
CA ALA A 347 -2.44 -1.66 -7.29
C ALA A 347 -3.73 -2.52 -7.35
N LEU A 348 -3.61 -3.84 -7.26
CA LEU A 348 -4.75 -4.76 -7.11
C LEU A 348 -5.49 -4.53 -5.80
N ALA A 349 -4.77 -4.36 -4.68
CA ALA A 349 -5.33 -4.10 -3.35
C ALA A 349 -6.11 -2.79 -3.27
N LEU A 350 -5.82 -1.83 -4.17
CA LEU A 350 -6.50 -0.55 -4.30
C LEU A 350 -7.41 -0.46 -5.54
N ARG A 351 -7.53 -1.55 -6.33
CA ARG A 351 -8.34 -1.60 -7.56
C ARG A 351 -7.97 -0.52 -8.61
N VAL A 352 -6.70 -0.11 -8.65
CA VAL A 352 -6.18 0.91 -9.60
C VAL A 352 -5.26 0.33 -10.68
N HIS A 353 -5.21 -0.99 -10.80
CA HIS A 353 -4.39 -1.71 -11.78
C HIS A 353 -4.90 -1.62 -13.23
N THR A 354 -6.17 -1.25 -13.45
CA THR A 354 -6.78 -1.16 -14.80
C THR A 354 -7.07 0.27 -15.25
N GLY A 355 -6.90 1.29 -14.42
CA GLY A 355 -7.25 2.66 -14.74
C GLY A 355 -8.76 2.92 -14.91
N ALA A 356 -9.58 2.02 -14.41
CA ALA A 356 -11.05 2.12 -14.48
C ALA A 356 -11.64 2.78 -13.23
N ASP A 357 -10.87 3.63 -12.55
CA ASP A 357 -11.36 4.36 -11.40
C ASP A 357 -12.33 5.49 -11.76
N ARG A 358 -12.98 6.06 -10.72
CA ARG A 358 -14.08 7.02 -10.86
C ARG A 358 -13.68 8.33 -11.57
N ASP A 359 -12.39 8.64 -11.64
CA ASP A 359 -11.87 9.92 -12.12
C ASP A 359 -11.15 9.80 -13.47
N GLY A 360 -11.19 8.64 -14.13
CA GLY A 360 -10.47 8.39 -15.38
C GLY A 360 -8.95 8.33 -15.18
N ALA A 361 -8.51 8.09 -13.95
CA ALA A 361 -7.12 7.87 -13.64
C ALA A 361 -6.56 6.65 -14.37
N ARG A 362 -5.29 6.68 -14.64
CA ARG A 362 -4.61 5.64 -15.44
C ARG A 362 -4.17 4.52 -14.54
N ALA A 363 -4.10 3.31 -15.10
CA ALA A 363 -3.55 2.15 -14.42
C ALA A 363 -2.15 2.42 -13.86
N VAL A 364 -1.89 1.93 -12.64
CA VAL A 364 -0.61 2.02 -11.96
C VAL A 364 -0.10 0.63 -11.55
N GLY A 365 1.13 0.55 -11.08
CA GLY A 365 1.74 -0.68 -10.59
C GLY A 365 2.36 -1.57 -11.65
N SER A 366 2.21 -1.23 -12.93
CA SER A 366 2.93 -1.87 -14.05
C SER A 366 3.30 -0.83 -15.10
N LEU A 367 4.32 -1.14 -15.92
CA LEU A 367 4.77 -0.32 -17.04
C LEU A 367 4.24 -0.92 -18.34
N ALA A 368 3.12 -0.41 -18.81
CA ALA A 368 2.52 -0.76 -20.09
C ALA A 368 2.12 0.50 -20.87
N VAL A 369 2.01 0.41 -22.20
CA VAL A 369 1.57 1.53 -23.01
C VAL A 369 0.15 1.95 -22.60
N GLY A 370 -0.04 3.24 -22.37
CA GLY A 370 -1.29 3.83 -21.86
C GLY A 370 -1.36 3.96 -20.32
N HIS A 371 -0.55 3.24 -19.56
CA HIS A 371 -0.47 3.35 -18.10
C HIS A 371 0.16 4.68 -17.67
N ARG A 372 -0.03 5.02 -16.39
CA ARG A 372 0.60 6.20 -15.81
C ARG A 372 2.13 6.05 -15.84
N ALA A 373 2.84 7.09 -16.19
CA ALA A 373 4.29 7.10 -16.32
C ALA A 373 4.96 7.17 -14.94
N ASP A 374 4.86 6.07 -14.21
CA ASP A 374 5.41 5.86 -12.87
C ASP A 374 6.61 4.92 -12.92
N LEU A 375 7.80 5.48 -12.98
CA LEU A 375 9.05 4.74 -13.11
C LEU A 375 10.00 5.08 -11.97
N GLN A 376 10.69 4.09 -11.44
CA GLN A 376 11.90 4.29 -10.65
C GLN A 376 13.10 3.64 -11.32
N LEU A 377 14.25 4.32 -11.28
CA LEU A 377 15.55 3.80 -11.69
C LEU A 377 16.40 3.55 -10.45
N LEU A 378 16.92 2.34 -10.34
CA LEU A 378 17.79 1.95 -9.22
C LEU A 378 19.25 2.34 -9.50
N ASN A 379 20.01 2.72 -8.48
CA ASN A 379 21.47 2.82 -8.55
C ASN A 379 22.13 1.43 -8.55
N ALA A 380 21.62 0.55 -9.39
CA ALA A 380 22.03 -0.84 -9.53
C ALA A 380 21.61 -1.36 -10.92
N PRO A 381 22.33 -2.36 -11.49
CA PRO A 381 22.05 -2.89 -12.83
C PRO A 381 20.87 -3.86 -12.91
N SER A 382 20.34 -4.33 -11.76
CA SER A 382 19.19 -5.24 -11.72
C SER A 382 18.38 -5.09 -10.44
N ALA A 383 17.11 -5.50 -10.48
CA ALA A 383 16.21 -5.55 -9.33
C ALA A 383 16.71 -6.46 -8.20
N ALA A 384 17.53 -7.46 -8.52
CA ALA A 384 18.10 -8.37 -7.52
C ALA A 384 18.87 -7.65 -6.41
N HIS A 385 19.40 -6.45 -6.69
CA HIS A 385 20.16 -5.68 -5.71
C HIS A 385 19.30 -5.17 -4.53
N LEU A 386 17.98 -5.11 -4.67
CA LEU A 386 17.08 -4.77 -3.57
C LEU A 386 17.22 -5.76 -2.38
N ALA A 387 17.39 -7.04 -2.67
CA ALA A 387 17.62 -8.06 -1.65
C ALA A 387 19.13 -8.38 -1.46
N TYR A 388 19.92 -8.30 -2.55
CA TYR A 388 21.38 -8.60 -2.50
C TYR A 388 22.17 -7.57 -1.69
N ARG A 389 21.70 -6.31 -1.63
CA ARG A 389 22.28 -5.20 -0.86
C ARG A 389 21.26 -4.63 0.12
N PRO A 390 20.79 -5.43 1.11
CA PRO A 390 19.73 -5.02 2.01
C PRO A 390 20.08 -3.75 2.78
N GLY A 391 19.12 -2.85 2.95
CA GLY A 391 19.29 -1.58 3.67
C GLY A 391 20.02 -0.47 2.91
N MET A 392 20.51 -0.72 1.69
CA MET A 392 21.14 0.34 0.89
C MET A 392 20.09 1.18 0.18
N PRO A 393 20.22 2.54 0.14
CA PRO A 393 19.32 3.42 -0.59
C PRO A 393 19.60 3.30 -2.09
N LEU A 394 18.88 2.40 -2.76
CA LEU A 394 19.11 2.10 -4.18
C LEU A 394 18.27 2.96 -5.13
N THR A 395 17.23 3.64 -4.67
CA THR A 395 16.43 4.52 -5.53
C THR A 395 17.26 5.69 -6.04
N GLY A 396 17.43 5.79 -7.34
CA GLY A 396 18.29 6.80 -7.99
C GLY A 396 17.53 7.93 -8.66
N MET A 397 16.46 7.59 -9.37
CA MET A 397 15.51 8.54 -9.98
C MET A 397 14.09 8.00 -9.81
N VAL A 398 13.14 8.90 -9.68
CA VAL A 398 11.70 8.55 -9.61
C VAL A 398 10.95 9.50 -10.54
N PHE A 399 10.06 8.93 -11.35
CA PHE A 399 9.10 9.66 -12.16
C PHE A 399 7.70 9.28 -11.68
N ARG A 400 6.90 10.28 -11.36
CA ARG A 400 5.49 10.11 -11.00
C ARG A 400 4.65 10.86 -12.01
N ALA A 401 3.76 10.18 -12.69
CA ALA A 401 2.95 10.74 -13.78
C ALA A 401 3.82 11.50 -14.82
N GLY A 402 4.98 10.92 -15.19
CA GLY A 402 5.91 11.49 -16.14
C GLY A 402 6.81 12.62 -15.61
N VAL A 403 6.58 13.10 -14.39
CA VAL A 403 7.36 14.19 -13.79
C VAL A 403 8.40 13.61 -12.82
N GLN A 404 9.65 14.06 -12.96
CA GLN A 404 10.71 13.63 -12.06
C GLN A 404 10.51 14.18 -10.64
N VAL A 405 10.49 13.27 -9.66
CA VAL A 405 10.39 13.60 -8.24
C VAL A 405 11.80 13.83 -7.67
N PRO A 406 12.00 14.85 -6.81
CA PRO A 406 13.27 15.05 -6.12
C PRO A 406 13.61 13.85 -5.22
N VAL A 407 14.71 13.17 -5.48
CA VAL A 407 15.27 12.14 -4.61
C VAL A 407 16.35 12.79 -3.74
N ARG A 408 16.19 12.78 -2.42
CA ARG A 408 17.24 13.28 -1.52
C ARG A 408 18.43 12.32 -1.57
N ARG A 409 19.59 12.86 -1.90
CA ARG A 409 20.89 12.14 -1.87
C ARG A 409 21.46 12.12 -0.47
#